data_5d79fbdd1f704fef1b43c766294fefe8
#
_entry.id   5d79fbdd1f704fef1b43c766294fefe8
#
_cell.length_a   1.000
_cell.length_b   1.000
_cell.length_c   1.000
_cell.angle_alpha   90.00
_cell.angle_beta   90.00
_cell.angle_gamma   90.00
#
_symmetry.space_group_name_H-M   'P 1'
#
loop_
_entity.id
_entity.type
_entity.pdbx_description
1 polymer ?
#
loop_
_entity_poly.entity_id
_entity_poly.type
_entity_poly.pdbx_seq_one_letter_code
_entity_poly.pdbx_strand_id
1 'polypeptide(L)'
;MTPKALVIAGRVTRPDVPVLCAELESLLYDPEGRVRDPDAGVDCDVGGVVQVDLVLVEAIARLGLVARRAGGRRLRLRNVPPELRNLLDLVGLADVVDVEERCRD
;
A
#
# COMPACT_ATOMS: atom_id res chain seq x y z
N MET A 1 -20.79 2.23 -5.40
CA MET A 1 -19.81 1.16 -5.24
C MET A 1 -18.50 1.70 -4.73
N THR A 2 -18.01 1.12 -3.65
CA THR A 2 -16.83 1.63 -2.99
C THR A 2 -15.57 1.03 -3.63
N PRO A 3 -14.63 1.85 -4.09
CA PRO A 3 -13.40 1.30 -4.63
C PRO A 3 -12.62 0.59 -3.52
N LYS A 4 -11.87 -0.41 -3.91
CA LYS A 4 -11.02 -1.12 -2.98
C LYS A 4 -9.81 -0.28 -2.69
N ALA A 5 -9.74 0.22 -1.48
CA ALA A 5 -8.62 1.05 -1.07
C ALA A 5 -8.32 0.80 0.39
N LEU A 6 -7.05 0.67 0.68
CA LEU A 6 -6.58 0.61 2.05
C LEU A 6 -6.14 2.00 2.45
N VAL A 7 -6.61 2.48 3.58
CA VAL A 7 -6.24 3.82 4.04
C VAL A 7 -5.28 3.67 5.22
N ILE A 8 -4.11 4.28 5.10
CA ILE A 8 -3.15 4.33 6.18
C ILE A 8 -3.11 5.76 6.68
N ALA A 9 -3.44 5.95 7.94
CA ALA A 9 -3.49 7.28 8.54
C ALA A 9 -2.82 7.24 9.91
N GLY A 10 -2.36 8.40 10.36
CA GLY A 10 -1.73 8.52 11.64
C GLY A 10 -0.31 7.97 11.63
N ARG A 11 0.09 7.42 12.76
CA ARG A 11 1.44 6.90 12.92
C ARG A 11 1.42 5.38 12.77
N VAL A 12 2.29 4.88 11.92
CA VAL A 12 2.41 3.43 11.73
C VAL A 12 3.52 2.92 12.63
N THR A 13 3.21 1.94 13.46
CA THR A 13 4.18 1.31 14.35
C THR A 13 4.38 -0.14 13.91
N ARG A 14 5.41 -0.79 14.46
CA ARG A 14 5.69 -2.17 14.08
C ARG A 14 4.52 -3.11 14.34
N PRO A 15 3.81 -3.03 15.48
CA PRO A 15 2.64 -3.89 15.68
C PRO A 15 1.51 -3.63 14.70
N ASP A 16 1.49 -2.45 14.05
CA ASP A 16 0.46 -2.14 13.07
C ASP A 16 0.68 -2.85 11.74
N VAL A 17 1.91 -3.24 11.45
CA VAL A 17 2.24 -3.81 10.16
C VAL A 17 1.44 -5.07 9.86
N PRO A 18 1.41 -6.09 10.77
CA PRO A 18 0.58 -7.26 10.49
C PRO A 18 -0.91 -6.95 10.42
N VAL A 19 -1.37 -5.95 11.16
CA VAL A 19 -2.77 -5.55 11.10
C VAL A 19 -3.10 -4.99 9.71
N LEU A 20 -2.22 -4.14 9.19
CA LEU A 20 -2.42 -3.59 7.85
C LEU A 20 -2.39 -4.67 6.79
N CYS A 21 -1.48 -5.63 6.93
CA CYS A 21 -1.41 -6.73 5.99
C CYS A 21 -2.69 -7.57 6.02
N ALA A 22 -3.24 -7.80 7.20
CA ALA A 22 -4.47 -8.55 7.33
C ALA A 22 -5.64 -7.79 6.70
N GLU A 23 -5.67 -6.47 6.88
CA GLU A 23 -6.71 -5.66 6.26
C GLU A 23 -6.62 -5.71 4.75
N LEU A 24 -5.42 -5.65 4.22
CA LEU A 24 -5.24 -5.74 2.78
C LEU A 24 -5.67 -7.10 2.26
N GLU A 25 -5.31 -8.17 2.96
CA GLU A 25 -5.74 -9.50 2.57
C GLU A 25 -7.25 -9.62 2.51
N SER A 26 -7.94 -8.98 3.45
CA SER A 26 -9.40 -8.97 3.43
C SER A 26 -9.96 -8.29 2.19
N LEU A 27 -9.23 -7.32 1.65
CA LEU A 27 -9.64 -6.65 0.42
C LEU A 27 -9.33 -7.47 -0.81
N LEU A 28 -8.29 -8.29 -0.75
CA LEU A 28 -7.82 -9.03 -1.92
C LEU A 28 -8.46 -10.41 -2.05
N TYR A 29 -8.84 -11.02 -0.96
CA TYR A 29 -9.41 -12.37 -0.97
C TYR A 29 -10.83 -12.36 -0.46
N ASP A 30 -11.66 -13.25 -1.01
CA ASP A 30 -13.01 -13.41 -0.51
C ASP A 30 -13.00 -14.38 0.69
N PRO A 31 -14.15 -14.58 1.37
CA PRO A 31 -14.18 -15.46 2.52
C PRO A 31 -13.77 -16.90 2.23
N GLU A 32 -13.79 -17.30 0.95
CA GLU A 32 -13.40 -18.65 0.55
C GLU A 32 -11.93 -18.74 0.16
N GLY A 33 -11.19 -17.63 0.28
CA GLY A 33 -9.77 -17.62 -0.01
C GLY A 33 -9.43 -17.40 -1.48
N ARG A 34 -10.39 -17.00 -2.30
CA ARG A 34 -10.13 -16.71 -3.70
C ARG A 34 -9.75 -15.27 -3.88
N VAL A 35 -8.92 -15.03 -4.86
CA VAL A 35 -8.51 -13.66 -5.18
C VAL A 35 -9.69 -12.92 -5.81
N ARG A 36 -10.02 -11.77 -5.22
CA ARG A 36 -11.07 -10.91 -5.76
C ARG A 36 -10.52 -10.07 -6.89
N ASP A 37 -11.29 -9.94 -7.95
CA ASP A 37 -11.00 -9.04 -9.07
C ASP A 37 -9.52 -9.05 -9.43
N PRO A 38 -8.99 -10.18 -9.89
CA PRO A 38 -7.54 -10.30 -10.09
C PRO A 38 -6.97 -9.31 -11.10
N ASP A 39 -7.82 -8.70 -11.93
CA ASP A 39 -7.35 -7.73 -12.92
C ASP A 39 -7.38 -6.30 -12.37
N ALA A 40 -7.96 -6.09 -11.22
CA ALA A 40 -8.05 -4.75 -10.65
C ALA A 40 -6.83 -4.42 -9.82
N GLY A 41 -6.36 -3.18 -9.90
CA GLY A 41 -5.29 -2.72 -9.03
C GLY A 41 -5.80 -2.50 -7.62
N VAL A 42 -4.88 -2.34 -6.69
CA VAL A 42 -5.21 -2.06 -5.30
C VAL A 42 -4.61 -0.72 -4.94
N ASP A 43 -5.45 0.17 -4.46
CA ASP A 43 -5.01 1.50 -4.06
C ASP A 43 -4.76 1.53 -2.56
N CYS A 44 -3.71 2.24 -2.18
CA CYS A 44 -3.38 2.47 -0.78
C CYS A 44 -3.18 3.95 -0.58
N ASP A 45 -4.06 4.57 0.19
CA ASP A 45 -4.02 6.00 0.42
C ASP A 45 -3.16 6.27 1.66
N VAL A 46 -2.04 6.94 1.47
CA VAL A 46 -1.13 7.26 2.55
C VAL A 46 -1.11 8.74 2.89
N GLY A 47 -2.11 9.48 2.39
CA GLY A 47 -2.15 10.93 2.61
C GLY A 47 -2.38 11.34 4.04
N GLY A 48 -2.90 10.44 4.88
CA GLY A 48 -3.19 10.75 6.27
C GLY A 48 -2.07 10.40 7.25
N VAL A 49 -0.92 9.91 6.75
CA VAL A 49 0.17 9.57 7.67
C VAL A 49 0.76 10.83 8.27
N VAL A 50 1.08 10.77 9.56
CA VAL A 50 1.63 11.94 10.25
C VAL A 50 3.14 11.82 10.46
N GLN A 51 3.71 10.67 10.18
CA GLN A 51 5.15 10.46 10.34
C GLN A 51 5.66 9.56 9.23
N VAL A 52 6.73 10.00 8.58
CA VAL A 52 7.37 9.22 7.54
C VAL A 52 8.68 8.69 8.10
N ASP A 53 8.78 7.37 8.26
CA ASP A 53 9.96 6.73 8.81
C ASP A 53 10.15 5.35 8.18
N LEU A 54 11.16 4.62 8.64
CA LEU A 54 11.46 3.33 8.07
C LEU A 54 10.40 2.28 8.39
N VAL A 55 9.69 2.43 9.51
CA VAL A 55 8.61 1.50 9.83
C VAL A 55 7.49 1.63 8.79
N LEU A 56 7.17 2.86 8.40
CA LEU A 56 6.18 3.08 7.37
C LEU A 56 6.64 2.46 6.05
N VAL A 57 7.90 2.62 5.69
CA VAL A 57 8.46 2.03 4.48
C VAL A 57 8.38 0.51 4.53
N GLU A 58 8.71 -0.07 5.67
CA GLU A 58 8.62 -1.52 5.84
C GLU A 58 7.18 -1.99 5.69
N ALA A 59 6.23 -1.25 6.25
CA ALA A 59 4.82 -1.60 6.12
C ALA A 59 4.41 -1.60 4.64
N ILE A 60 4.81 -0.56 3.91
CA ILE A 60 4.47 -0.46 2.49
C ILE A 60 5.10 -1.62 1.71
N ALA A 61 6.34 -1.98 2.02
CA ALA A 61 6.99 -3.09 1.35
C ALA A 61 6.24 -4.41 1.57
N ARG A 62 5.81 -4.66 2.79
CA ARG A 62 5.06 -5.87 3.09
C ARG A 62 3.69 -5.87 2.40
N LEU A 63 3.04 -4.72 2.38
CA LEU A 63 1.76 -4.61 1.68
C LEU A 63 1.94 -4.88 0.19
N GLY A 64 3.03 -4.38 -0.38
CA GLY A 64 3.33 -4.65 -1.78
C GLY A 64 3.51 -6.12 -2.06
N LEU A 65 4.15 -6.86 -1.13
CA LEU A 65 4.32 -8.29 -1.28
C LEU A 65 2.99 -9.03 -1.18
N VAL A 66 2.13 -8.60 -0.27
CA VAL A 66 0.80 -9.20 -0.15
C VAL A 66 0.03 -9.05 -1.45
N ALA A 67 0.09 -7.86 -2.05
CA ALA A 67 -0.60 -7.62 -3.31
C ALA A 67 -0.04 -8.49 -4.42
N ARG A 68 1.29 -8.65 -4.48
CA ARG A 68 1.91 -9.48 -5.51
C ARG A 68 1.50 -10.94 -5.38
N ARG A 69 1.37 -11.43 -4.17
CA ARG A 69 0.97 -12.81 -3.96
C ARG A 69 -0.47 -13.07 -4.35
N ALA A 70 -1.27 -12.01 -4.37
CA ALA A 70 -2.69 -12.11 -4.71
C ALA A 70 -2.88 -11.88 -6.21
N GLY A 71 -2.28 -12.72 -7.04
CA GLY A 71 -2.45 -12.65 -8.47
C GLY A 71 -1.50 -11.72 -9.19
N GLY A 72 -0.40 -11.36 -8.56
CA GLY A 72 0.61 -10.51 -9.21
C GLY A 72 0.23 -9.05 -9.27
N ARG A 73 -0.66 -8.61 -8.39
CA ARG A 73 -1.13 -7.23 -8.40
C ARG A 73 -0.05 -6.28 -7.90
N ARG A 74 -0.18 -5.05 -8.33
CA ARG A 74 0.68 -4.00 -7.82
C ARG A 74 -0.12 -3.09 -6.92
N LEU A 75 0.49 -2.74 -5.80
CA LEU A 75 -0.08 -1.79 -4.86
C LEU A 75 0.20 -0.39 -5.37
N ARG A 76 -0.85 0.42 -5.52
CA ARG A 76 -0.69 1.80 -5.94
C ARG A 76 -0.86 2.71 -4.73
N LEU A 77 0.16 3.53 -4.48
CA LEU A 77 0.12 4.48 -3.39
C LEU A 77 -0.45 5.79 -3.88
N ARG A 78 -1.40 6.33 -3.14
CA ARG A 78 -2.07 7.58 -3.48
C ARG A 78 -1.82 8.62 -2.41
N ASN A 79 -1.77 9.87 -2.84
CA ASN A 79 -1.56 11.00 -1.95
C ASN A 79 -0.25 10.88 -1.17
N VAL A 80 0.80 10.47 -1.86
CA VAL A 80 2.09 10.19 -1.24
C VAL A 80 2.79 11.50 -0.87
N PRO A 81 3.12 11.70 0.41
CA PRO A 81 3.89 12.89 0.78
C PRO A 81 5.27 12.88 0.11
N PRO A 82 5.82 14.05 -0.21
CA PRO A 82 7.13 14.09 -0.87
C PRO A 82 8.22 13.39 -0.10
N GLU A 83 8.19 13.48 1.22
CA GLU A 83 9.19 12.81 2.05
C GLU A 83 9.14 11.30 1.89
N LEU A 84 7.93 10.76 1.84
CA LEU A 84 7.75 9.33 1.68
C LEU A 84 8.20 8.91 0.28
N ARG A 85 7.87 9.69 -0.72
CA ARG A 85 8.26 9.39 -2.08
C ARG A 85 9.77 9.32 -2.22
N ASN A 86 10.47 10.31 -1.63
CA ASN A 86 11.92 10.31 -1.66
C ASN A 86 12.50 9.09 -0.96
N LEU A 87 11.89 8.71 0.16
CA LEU A 87 12.38 7.56 0.92
C LEU A 87 12.16 6.27 0.14
N LEU A 88 11.02 6.13 -0.53
CA LEU A 88 10.73 4.96 -1.33
C LEU A 88 11.72 4.83 -2.49
N ASP A 89 12.05 5.94 -3.12
CA ASP A 89 13.06 5.94 -4.18
C ASP A 89 14.41 5.53 -3.64
N LEU A 90 14.77 6.04 -2.48
CA LEU A 90 16.07 5.79 -1.89
C LEU A 90 16.27 4.31 -1.57
N VAL A 91 15.24 3.65 -1.07
CA VAL A 91 15.34 2.25 -0.71
C VAL A 91 14.98 1.31 -1.86
N GLY A 92 14.62 1.85 -3.02
CA GLY A 92 14.37 1.03 -4.21
C GLY A 92 13.00 0.39 -4.26
N LEU A 93 12.04 0.86 -3.49
CA LEU A 93 10.70 0.27 -3.48
C LEU A 93 9.83 0.73 -4.65
N ALA A 94 10.29 1.70 -5.41
CA ALA A 94 9.52 2.17 -6.56
C ALA A 94 9.29 1.05 -7.59
N ASP A 95 10.12 0.00 -7.56
CA ASP A 95 9.94 -1.15 -8.45
C ASP A 95 8.90 -2.13 -7.94
N VAL A 96 8.56 -2.07 -6.65
CA VAL A 96 7.64 -3.02 -6.02
C VAL A 96 6.24 -2.46 -5.94
N VAL A 97 6.12 -1.17 -5.73
CA VAL A 97 4.83 -0.50 -5.63
C VAL A 97 4.77 0.62 -6.65
N ASP A 98 3.58 0.95 -7.08
CA ASP A 98 3.37 2.09 -7.97
C ASP A 98 3.08 3.31 -7.13
N VAL A 99 3.83 4.37 -7.34
CA VAL A 99 3.58 5.64 -6.68
C VAL A 99 2.81 6.51 -7.66
N GLU A 100 1.63 6.91 -7.26
CA GLU A 100 0.81 7.77 -8.11
C GLU A 100 1.48 9.13 -8.24
N GLU A 101 1.76 9.52 -9.48
CA GLU A 101 2.32 10.82 -9.72
C GLU A 101 1.22 11.81 -9.96
N ARG A 102 1.17 12.84 -9.16
CA ARG A 102 0.30 13.91 -9.44
C ARG A 102 0.91 14.73 -10.50
N CYS A 103 0.27 14.73 -11.56
CA CYS A 103 0.66 15.69 -12.54
C CYS A 103 0.40 17.03 -12.01
N ARG A 104 1.13 17.83 -11.78
CA ARG A 104 0.88 18.99 -11.28
C ARG A 104 0.96 20.00 -11.97
N ASP A 105 0.59 20.18 -12.21
CA ASP A 105 0.68 21.06 -12.82
C ASP A 105 0.58 21.82 -12.70
#